data_cad174ccf95a0c79c0728a3a1afd2bb5
#
_entry.id   cad174ccf95a0c79c0728a3a1afd2bb5
#
_cell.length_a   1.000
_cell.length_b   1.000
_cell.length_c   1.000
_cell.angle_alpha   90.00
_cell.angle_beta   90.00
_cell.angle_gamma   90.00
#
_symmetry.space_group_name_H-M   'P 1'
#
loop_
_entity.id
_entity.type
_entity.pdbx_description
1 polymer ?
#
loop_
_entity_poly.entity_id
_entity_poly.type
_entity_poly.pdbx_seq_one_letter_code
_entity_poly.pdbx_strand_id
1 'polypeptide(L)'
;PMVMPFGQMDSTLNDNPYLYQASVIDTITYKTVIDAMLDDCSDKHIVLLDLALRNKSDIQRMTYLKEEIAKRHLDASIVAYNAKSPQNFIDILKTDKENVLLLPTNAEAVVNTNIVSIASIIDQKKEAKVSLYGFCEWMTYSTIEVEVFHKLNTQLYSTFALDYKDPY
;
A
#
# COMPACT_ATOMS: atom_id res chain seq x y z
N PRO A 1 29.48 -3.75 -22.73
CA PRO A 1 28.17 -3.73 -22.10
C PRO A 1 28.29 -3.26 -20.67
N MET A 2 27.38 -2.37 -20.25
CA MET A 2 27.30 -1.88 -18.89
C MET A 2 26.08 -2.52 -18.22
N VAL A 3 26.27 -3.10 -17.04
CA VAL A 3 25.19 -3.65 -16.22
C VAL A 3 24.94 -2.71 -15.05
N MET A 4 23.71 -2.25 -14.88
CA MET A 4 23.28 -1.42 -13.75
C MET A 4 22.49 -2.28 -12.76
N PRO A 5 23.11 -2.72 -11.66
CA PRO A 5 22.46 -3.64 -10.72
C PRO A 5 21.40 -2.96 -9.83
N PHE A 6 21.46 -1.64 -9.62
CA PHE A 6 20.64 -0.91 -8.66
C PHE A 6 20.03 0.40 -9.20
N GLY A 7 20.04 0.62 -10.51
CA GLY A 7 19.50 1.84 -11.11
C GLY A 7 18.23 1.59 -11.91
N GLN A 8 17.34 2.57 -11.93
CA GLN A 8 16.19 2.57 -12.83
C GLN A 8 16.42 3.60 -13.93
N MET A 9 16.34 3.17 -15.19
CA MET A 9 16.57 4.02 -16.35
C MET A 9 15.58 3.66 -17.46
N ASP A 10 14.30 3.91 -17.25
CA ASP A 10 13.21 3.51 -18.15
C ASP A 10 13.36 4.01 -19.60
N SER A 11 13.85 5.24 -19.77
CA SER A 11 13.96 5.86 -21.10
C SER A 11 15.27 5.53 -21.85
N THR A 12 16.33 5.28 -21.11
CA THR A 12 17.67 5.08 -21.70
C THR A 12 17.92 3.64 -22.15
N LEU A 13 17.16 2.66 -21.61
CA LEU A 13 17.26 1.26 -22.01
C LEU A 13 16.83 1.03 -23.45
N ASN A 14 15.82 1.78 -23.93
CA ASN A 14 15.27 1.62 -25.28
C ASN A 14 16.24 2.11 -26.37
N ASP A 15 17.14 3.03 -26.03
CA ASP A 15 17.99 3.70 -26.99
C ASP A 15 19.45 3.19 -26.99
N ASN A 16 19.81 2.31 -26.04
CA ASN A 16 21.17 1.81 -25.91
C ASN A 16 21.26 0.29 -25.77
N PRO A 17 21.62 -0.44 -26.83
CA PRO A 17 21.68 -1.90 -26.85
C PRO A 17 22.78 -2.51 -25.94
N TYR A 18 23.65 -1.69 -25.38
CA TYR A 18 24.73 -2.13 -24.48
C TYR A 18 24.44 -1.90 -23.01
N LEU A 19 23.25 -1.38 -22.69
CA LEU A 19 22.82 -1.13 -21.31
C LEU A 19 21.83 -2.19 -20.87
N TYR A 20 22.10 -2.83 -19.75
CA TYR A 20 21.23 -3.86 -19.16
C TYR A 20 20.85 -3.44 -17.74
N GLN A 21 19.54 -3.48 -17.45
CA GLN A 21 19.02 -3.28 -16.09
C GLN A 21 18.82 -4.65 -15.42
N ALA A 22 19.44 -4.85 -14.27
CA ALA A 22 19.33 -6.08 -13.49
C ALA A 22 18.17 -6.04 -12.46
N SER A 23 17.64 -4.85 -12.16
CA SER A 23 16.49 -4.69 -11.26
C SER A 23 15.17 -4.58 -12.02
N VAL A 24 14.09 -5.09 -11.43
CA VAL A 24 12.74 -4.93 -11.98
C VAL A 24 12.33 -3.45 -11.90
N ILE A 25 11.62 -2.97 -12.92
CA ILE A 25 11.12 -1.58 -12.95
C ILE A 25 10.10 -1.39 -11.81
N ASP A 26 10.23 -0.31 -11.03
CA ASP A 26 9.31 0.00 -9.91
C ASP A 26 7.83 -0.07 -10.29
N THR A 27 7.51 0.37 -11.52
CA THR A 27 6.14 0.34 -12.02
C THR A 27 5.56 -1.07 -12.10
N ILE A 28 6.36 -2.06 -12.49
CA ILE A 28 5.93 -3.47 -12.52
C ILE A 28 5.82 -3.99 -11.09
N THR A 29 6.81 -3.69 -10.26
CA THR A 29 6.85 -4.15 -8.87
C THR A 29 5.62 -3.72 -8.08
N TYR A 30 5.29 -2.40 -8.07
CA TYR A 30 4.14 -1.95 -7.28
C TYR A 30 2.80 -2.44 -7.83
N LYS A 31 2.66 -2.62 -9.14
CA LYS A 31 1.43 -3.18 -9.73
C LYS A 31 1.20 -4.61 -9.27
N THR A 32 2.22 -5.45 -9.32
CA THR A 32 2.14 -6.84 -8.85
C THR A 32 1.76 -6.91 -7.37
N VAL A 33 2.35 -6.03 -6.54
CA VAL A 33 2.02 -5.96 -5.10
C VAL A 33 0.58 -5.52 -4.89
N ILE A 34 0.13 -4.48 -5.59
CA ILE A 34 -1.27 -4.00 -5.52
C ILE A 34 -2.24 -5.09 -5.97
N ASP A 35 -1.94 -5.80 -7.05
CA ASP A 35 -2.79 -6.90 -7.53
C ASP A 35 -2.96 -7.98 -6.46
N ALA A 36 -1.87 -8.39 -5.81
CA ALA A 36 -1.91 -9.35 -4.71
C ALA A 36 -2.74 -8.84 -3.50
N MET A 37 -2.57 -7.56 -3.13
CA MET A 37 -3.40 -6.94 -2.09
C MET A 37 -4.89 -6.98 -2.42
N LEU A 38 -5.25 -6.67 -3.67
CA LEU A 38 -6.64 -6.62 -4.12
C LEU A 38 -7.26 -8.02 -4.28
N ASP A 39 -6.46 -9.03 -4.62
CA ASP A 39 -6.92 -10.43 -4.67
C ASP A 39 -7.38 -10.92 -3.29
N ASP A 40 -6.70 -10.46 -2.22
CA ASP A 40 -7.07 -10.77 -0.84
C ASP A 40 -8.26 -9.95 -0.30
N CYS A 41 -8.81 -9.04 -1.10
CA CYS A 41 -9.90 -8.14 -0.70
C CYS A 41 -11.27 -8.50 -1.26
N SER A 42 -11.44 -9.66 -1.89
CA SER A 42 -12.67 -10.03 -2.61
C SER A 42 -13.94 -10.04 -1.75
N ASP A 43 -13.84 -10.38 -0.48
CA ASP A 43 -14.92 -10.45 0.50
C ASP A 43 -14.87 -9.32 1.56
N LYS A 44 -13.94 -8.40 1.43
CA LYS A 44 -13.65 -7.31 2.38
C LYS A 44 -14.17 -5.97 1.87
N HIS A 45 -14.19 -4.97 2.75
CA HIS A 45 -14.46 -3.59 2.38
C HIS A 45 -13.15 -2.80 2.31
N ILE A 46 -12.82 -2.30 1.14
CA ILE A 46 -11.60 -1.50 0.93
C ILE A 46 -11.86 -0.06 1.35
N VAL A 47 -10.98 0.48 2.18
CA VAL A 47 -10.92 1.90 2.53
C VAL A 47 -9.65 2.50 1.96
N LEU A 48 -9.77 3.12 0.77
CA LEU A 48 -8.65 3.76 0.10
C LEU A 48 -8.50 5.20 0.59
N LEU A 49 -7.36 5.50 1.22
CA LEU A 49 -7.09 6.81 1.78
C LEU A 49 -6.53 7.77 0.71
N ASP A 50 -7.27 8.84 0.42
CA ASP A 50 -6.78 9.92 -0.43
C ASP A 50 -6.04 10.95 0.44
N LEU A 51 -4.72 10.93 0.34
CA LEU A 51 -3.80 11.69 1.19
C LEU A 51 -3.31 12.99 0.54
N ALA A 52 -3.98 13.51 -0.47
CA ALA A 52 -3.55 14.68 -1.25
C ALA A 52 -2.09 14.55 -1.75
N LEU A 53 -1.76 13.40 -2.32
CA LEU A 53 -0.43 13.03 -2.77
C LEU A 53 0.14 14.01 -3.80
N ARG A 54 1.44 14.29 -3.71
CA ARG A 54 2.11 15.26 -4.57
C ARG A 54 3.17 14.65 -5.49
N ASN A 55 3.76 13.53 -5.10
CA ASN A 55 4.78 12.90 -5.93
C ASN A 55 4.15 12.03 -7.03
N LYS A 56 4.84 11.95 -8.16
CA LYS A 56 4.35 11.25 -9.36
C LYS A 56 4.10 9.76 -9.10
N SER A 57 4.96 9.12 -8.35
CA SER A 57 4.88 7.68 -8.04
C SER A 57 3.62 7.34 -7.24
N ASP A 58 3.33 8.12 -6.18
CA ASP A 58 2.14 7.89 -5.35
C ASP A 58 0.85 8.20 -6.11
N ILE A 59 0.86 9.23 -6.98
CA ILE A 59 -0.28 9.54 -7.86
C ILE A 59 -0.53 8.36 -8.81
N GLN A 60 0.52 7.76 -9.37
CA GLN A 60 0.40 6.58 -10.24
C GLN A 60 -0.15 5.37 -9.49
N ARG A 61 0.32 5.10 -8.25
CA ARG A 61 -0.22 4.03 -7.40
C ARG A 61 -1.70 4.25 -7.09
N MET A 62 -2.06 5.49 -6.72
CA MET A 62 -3.46 5.86 -6.43
C MET A 62 -4.36 5.66 -7.64
N THR A 63 -3.90 6.08 -8.82
CA THR A 63 -4.64 5.91 -10.08
C THR A 63 -4.85 4.43 -10.38
N TYR A 64 -3.78 3.63 -10.30
CA TYR A 64 -3.84 2.20 -10.55
C TYR A 64 -4.78 1.48 -9.56
N LEU A 65 -4.71 1.81 -8.26
CA LEU A 65 -5.63 1.27 -7.26
C LEU A 65 -7.09 1.56 -7.60
N LYS A 66 -7.41 2.81 -7.96
CA LYS A 66 -8.77 3.21 -8.34
C LYS A 66 -9.27 2.44 -9.56
N GLU A 67 -8.44 2.31 -10.58
CA GLU A 67 -8.76 1.59 -11.82
C GLU A 67 -9.01 0.10 -11.57
N GLU A 68 -8.12 -0.57 -10.84
CA GLU A 68 -8.25 -2.00 -10.56
C GLU A 68 -9.39 -2.33 -9.60
N ILE A 69 -9.65 -1.50 -8.58
CA ILE A 69 -10.82 -1.62 -7.71
C ILE A 69 -12.12 -1.56 -8.53
N ALA A 70 -12.21 -0.57 -9.43
CA ALA A 70 -13.39 -0.41 -10.29
C ALA A 70 -13.56 -1.57 -11.28
N LYS A 71 -12.48 -2.00 -11.92
CA LYS A 71 -12.44 -3.10 -12.89
C LYS A 71 -12.84 -4.45 -12.27
N ARG A 72 -12.42 -4.69 -11.03
CA ARG A 72 -12.73 -5.93 -10.28
C ARG A 72 -14.06 -5.84 -9.53
N HIS A 73 -14.76 -4.70 -9.59
CA HIS A 73 -16.03 -4.45 -8.88
C HIS A 73 -15.94 -4.70 -7.37
N LEU A 74 -14.81 -4.35 -6.75
CA LEU A 74 -14.59 -4.54 -5.33
C LEU A 74 -15.38 -3.54 -4.49
N ASP A 75 -15.81 -3.97 -3.32
CA ASP A 75 -16.50 -3.12 -2.35
C ASP A 75 -15.53 -2.12 -1.73
N ALA A 76 -15.59 -0.86 -2.14
CA ALA A 76 -14.61 0.14 -1.73
C ALA A 76 -15.21 1.52 -1.44
N SER A 77 -14.61 2.21 -0.49
CA SER A 77 -14.82 3.64 -0.21
C SER A 77 -13.51 4.40 -0.35
N ILE A 78 -13.55 5.53 -1.04
CA ILE A 78 -12.40 6.44 -1.16
C ILE A 78 -12.65 7.62 -0.24
N VAL A 79 -11.77 7.87 0.70
CA VAL A 79 -11.93 8.93 1.70
C VAL A 79 -10.74 9.87 1.70
N ALA A 80 -11.02 11.17 1.59
CA ALA A 80 -10.02 12.22 1.87
C ALA A 80 -9.75 12.23 3.37
N TYR A 81 -8.67 11.55 3.78
CA TYR A 81 -8.33 11.44 5.20
C TYR A 81 -7.65 12.70 5.70
N ASN A 82 -8.15 13.19 6.84
CA ASN A 82 -7.56 14.29 7.57
C ASN A 82 -7.48 13.94 9.05
N ALA A 83 -6.28 13.84 9.59
CA ALA A 83 -6.03 13.51 11.00
C ALA A 83 -6.70 14.50 11.99
N LYS A 84 -6.97 15.74 11.57
CA LYS A 84 -7.66 16.76 12.39
C LYS A 84 -9.18 16.61 12.39
N SER A 85 -9.75 15.87 11.43
CA SER A 85 -11.19 15.64 11.32
C SER A 85 -11.43 14.20 10.86
N PRO A 86 -11.24 13.22 11.74
CA PRO A 86 -11.26 11.79 11.38
C PRO A 86 -12.67 11.23 11.23
N GLN A 87 -13.74 12.00 11.48
CA GLN A 87 -15.10 11.49 11.51
C GLN A 87 -15.51 10.81 10.20
N ASN A 88 -15.18 11.41 9.06
CA ASN A 88 -15.47 10.83 7.75
C ASN A 88 -14.88 9.42 7.56
N PHE A 89 -13.71 9.18 8.14
CA PHE A 89 -13.07 7.87 8.12
C PHE A 89 -13.82 6.87 9.01
N ILE A 90 -14.21 7.27 10.22
CA ILE A 90 -14.96 6.40 11.15
C ILE A 90 -16.33 6.03 10.58
N ASP A 91 -17.01 6.96 9.93
CA ASP A 91 -18.36 6.76 9.40
C ASP A 91 -18.42 5.72 8.28
N ILE A 92 -17.38 5.62 7.45
CA ILE A 92 -17.34 4.67 6.33
C ILE A 92 -16.96 3.23 6.72
N LEU A 93 -16.43 3.02 7.93
CA LEU A 93 -16.07 1.68 8.37
C LEU A 93 -17.33 0.82 8.52
N LYS A 94 -17.29 -0.38 7.95
CA LYS A 94 -18.35 -1.37 8.05
C LYS A 94 -18.17 -2.28 9.27
N THR A 95 -19.26 -2.68 9.90
CA THR A 95 -19.23 -3.58 11.06
C THR A 95 -19.51 -5.03 10.67
N ASP A 96 -20.10 -5.26 9.50
CA ASP A 96 -20.46 -6.56 8.94
C ASP A 96 -19.33 -7.20 8.11
N LYS A 97 -18.30 -6.43 7.76
CA LYS A 97 -17.13 -6.87 6.99
C LYS A 97 -15.83 -6.42 7.62
N GLU A 98 -14.75 -7.08 7.28
CA GLU A 98 -13.41 -6.58 7.55
C GLU A 98 -13.11 -5.37 6.64
N ASN A 99 -12.60 -4.31 7.23
CA ASN A 99 -12.20 -3.10 6.50
C ASN A 99 -10.70 -3.14 6.25
N VAL A 100 -10.30 -3.12 4.99
CA VAL A 100 -8.89 -3.10 4.58
C VAL A 100 -8.48 -1.68 4.22
N LEU A 101 -7.56 -1.12 4.99
CA LEU A 101 -7.01 0.20 4.73
C LEU A 101 -5.89 0.11 3.72
N LEU A 102 -5.94 0.94 2.67
CA LEU A 102 -4.89 1.06 1.67
C LEU A 102 -4.35 2.49 1.64
N LEU A 103 -3.02 2.62 1.82
CA LEU A 103 -2.29 3.88 1.67
C LEU A 103 -1.40 3.80 0.43
N PRO A 104 -1.66 4.59 -0.62
CA PRO A 104 -0.94 4.51 -1.90
C PRO A 104 0.40 5.24 -1.90
N THR A 105 1.16 5.14 -0.81
CA THR A 105 2.45 5.85 -0.64
C THR A 105 3.49 5.02 0.09
N ASN A 106 4.76 5.23 -0.28
CA ASN A 106 5.94 4.73 0.46
C ASN A 106 6.74 5.90 1.07
N ALA A 107 6.17 7.07 1.21
CA ALA A 107 6.82 8.17 1.92
C ALA A 107 6.72 7.95 3.44
N GLU A 108 7.81 7.58 4.11
CA GLU A 108 7.85 7.18 5.53
C GLU A 108 7.09 8.17 6.44
N ALA A 109 7.36 9.47 6.31
CA ALA A 109 6.71 10.49 7.13
C ALA A 109 5.18 10.52 6.94
N VAL A 110 4.71 10.32 5.69
CA VAL A 110 3.28 10.29 5.37
C VAL A 110 2.64 9.03 5.93
N VAL A 111 3.27 7.87 5.72
CA VAL A 111 2.80 6.59 6.25
C VAL A 111 2.69 6.68 7.77
N ASN A 112 3.78 7.03 8.47
CA ASN A 112 3.83 7.10 9.93
C ASN A 112 2.74 8.04 10.48
N THR A 113 2.66 9.28 9.98
CA THR A 113 1.68 10.25 10.47
C THR A 113 0.24 9.73 10.36
N ASN A 114 -0.09 9.10 9.25
CA ASN A 114 -1.46 8.63 9.02
C ASN A 114 -1.78 7.37 9.81
N ILE A 115 -0.89 6.38 9.85
CA ILE A 115 -1.17 5.13 10.58
C ILE A 115 -1.23 5.34 12.10
N VAL A 116 -0.36 6.19 12.67
CA VAL A 116 -0.42 6.55 14.10
C VAL A 116 -1.73 7.28 14.42
N SER A 117 -2.13 8.21 13.57
CA SER A 117 -3.42 8.91 13.73
C SER A 117 -4.59 7.93 13.67
N ILE A 118 -4.63 7.03 12.69
CA ILE A 118 -5.68 6.03 12.55
C ILE A 118 -5.70 5.08 13.75
N ALA A 119 -4.55 4.58 14.18
CA ALA A 119 -4.44 3.71 15.34
C ALA A 119 -4.95 4.37 16.63
N SER A 120 -4.86 5.71 16.74
CA SER A 120 -5.35 6.44 17.90
C SER A 120 -6.89 6.56 17.96
N ILE A 121 -7.56 6.49 16.79
CA ILE A 121 -9.00 6.74 16.69
C ILE A 121 -9.83 5.48 16.43
N ILE A 122 -9.20 4.39 15.99
CA ILE A 122 -9.91 3.17 15.57
C ILE A 122 -10.76 2.58 16.70
N ASP A 123 -10.37 2.80 17.95
CA ASP A 123 -11.10 2.33 19.13
C ASP A 123 -12.47 3.04 19.33
N GLN A 124 -12.75 4.11 18.57
CA GLN A 124 -14.06 4.78 18.58
C GLN A 124 -15.15 3.93 17.92
N LYS A 125 -14.77 2.95 17.08
CA LYS A 125 -15.69 2.00 16.43
C LYS A 125 -15.23 0.56 16.63
N LYS A 126 -15.27 0.11 17.87
CA LYS A 126 -14.74 -1.19 18.32
C LYS A 126 -15.33 -2.40 17.60
N GLU A 127 -16.56 -2.28 17.08
CA GLU A 127 -17.21 -3.35 16.34
C GLU A 127 -16.65 -3.54 14.92
N ALA A 128 -15.97 -2.53 14.38
CA ALA A 128 -15.37 -2.60 13.05
C ALA A 128 -14.03 -3.33 13.11
N LYS A 129 -13.92 -4.43 12.37
CA LYS A 129 -12.63 -5.09 12.15
C LYS A 129 -11.84 -4.31 11.10
N VAL A 130 -10.59 -4.00 11.41
CA VAL A 130 -9.72 -3.21 10.54
C VAL A 130 -8.38 -3.90 10.36
N SER A 131 -7.93 -3.99 9.11
CA SER A 131 -6.59 -4.44 8.73
C SER A 131 -5.93 -3.39 7.84
N LEU A 132 -4.65 -3.20 8.00
CA LEU A 132 -3.84 -2.31 7.16
C LEU A 132 -3.03 -3.14 6.19
N TYR A 133 -3.20 -2.90 4.88
CA TYR A 133 -2.36 -3.52 3.86
C TYR A 133 -1.34 -2.51 3.34
N GLY A 134 -0.09 -2.91 3.33
CA GLY A 134 1.02 -2.04 3.01
C GLY A 134 2.13 -2.73 2.22
N PHE A 135 3.13 -1.96 1.89
CA PHE A 135 4.30 -2.40 1.14
C PHE A 135 5.40 -2.88 2.08
N CYS A 136 6.16 -3.90 1.68
CA CYS A 136 7.23 -4.48 2.50
C CYS A 136 8.32 -3.47 2.87
N GLU A 137 8.50 -2.40 2.09
CA GLU A 137 9.43 -1.32 2.37
C GLU A 137 9.15 -0.64 3.72
N TRP A 138 7.90 -0.67 4.21
CA TRP A 138 7.56 -0.10 5.51
C TRP A 138 8.24 -0.78 6.68
N MET A 139 8.70 -2.03 6.51
CA MET A 139 9.50 -2.73 7.53
C MET A 139 10.86 -2.06 7.80
N THR A 140 11.35 -1.25 6.86
CA THR A 140 12.63 -0.55 7.01
C THR A 140 12.50 0.84 7.65
N TYR A 141 11.27 1.29 7.92
CA TYR A 141 11.02 2.61 8.49
C TYR A 141 11.33 2.61 9.99
N SER A 142 12.22 3.52 10.37
CA SER A 142 12.69 3.62 11.75
C SER A 142 11.74 4.39 12.68
N THR A 143 10.78 5.11 12.11
CA THR A 143 9.87 5.99 12.85
C THR A 143 8.55 5.32 13.23
N ILE A 144 8.28 4.11 12.74
CA ILE A 144 7.03 3.39 12.99
C ILE A 144 7.23 2.36 14.10
N GLU A 145 6.46 2.49 15.16
CA GLU A 145 6.47 1.52 16.26
C GLU A 145 5.73 0.24 15.85
N VAL A 146 6.28 -0.92 16.20
CA VAL A 146 5.72 -2.24 15.86
C VAL A 146 4.31 -2.41 16.44
N GLU A 147 4.03 -1.82 17.59
CA GLU A 147 2.73 -1.84 18.27
C GLU A 147 1.63 -1.23 17.40
N VAL A 148 1.94 -0.20 16.59
CA VAL A 148 1.00 0.43 15.65
C VAL A 148 0.61 -0.56 14.57
N PHE A 149 1.57 -1.30 14.03
CA PHE A 149 1.31 -2.36 13.05
C PHE A 149 0.45 -3.48 13.63
N HIS A 150 0.74 -3.93 14.85
CA HIS A 150 -0.07 -4.93 15.55
C HIS A 150 -1.50 -4.44 15.78
N LYS A 151 -1.67 -3.20 16.25
CA LYS A 151 -2.98 -2.62 16.51
C LYS A 151 -3.86 -2.54 15.27
N LEU A 152 -3.25 -2.29 14.10
CA LEU A 152 -3.93 -2.22 12.81
C LEU A 152 -3.95 -3.55 12.06
N ASN A 153 -3.61 -4.67 12.69
CA ASN A 153 -3.53 -5.99 12.05
C ASN A 153 -2.86 -5.90 10.66
N THR A 154 -1.64 -5.35 10.63
CA THR A 154 -0.96 -4.98 9.39
C THR A 154 -0.44 -6.19 8.64
N GLN A 155 -0.71 -6.24 7.34
CA GLN A 155 -0.13 -7.19 6.39
C GLN A 155 0.72 -6.44 5.37
N LEU A 156 1.97 -6.87 5.22
CA LEU A 156 2.92 -6.26 4.29
C LEU A 156 3.18 -7.19 3.12
N TYR A 157 3.02 -6.64 1.92
CA TYR A 157 3.13 -7.37 0.67
C TYR A 157 4.44 -7.08 -0.04
N SER A 158 5.02 -8.12 -0.65
CA SER A 158 6.26 -8.06 -1.41
C SER A 158 6.11 -8.83 -2.73
N THR A 159 6.94 -8.51 -3.70
CA THR A 159 7.12 -9.32 -4.91
C THR A 159 7.98 -10.57 -4.66
N PHE A 160 8.63 -10.66 -3.50
CA PHE A 160 9.46 -11.80 -3.15
C PHE A 160 8.66 -12.77 -2.27
N ALA A 161 8.34 -13.95 -2.82
CA ALA A 161 7.90 -15.08 -2.01
C ALA A 161 9.14 -15.78 -1.45
N LEU A 162 9.36 -15.70 -0.15
CA LEU A 162 10.31 -16.56 0.54
C LEU A 162 9.56 -17.86 0.91
N ASP A 163 9.80 -18.92 0.17
CA ASP A 163 9.31 -20.24 0.57
C ASP A 163 10.25 -20.81 1.64
N TYR A 164 9.86 -20.64 2.91
CA TYR A 164 10.61 -21.21 4.04
C TYR A 164 10.52 -22.75 4.12
N LYS A 165 9.79 -23.40 3.20
CA LYS A 165 9.62 -24.85 3.17
C LYS A 165 10.61 -25.56 2.25
N ASP A 166 11.40 -24.82 1.50
CA ASP A 166 12.46 -25.40 0.68
C ASP A 166 13.79 -25.36 1.44
N PRO A 167 14.14 -26.42 2.19
CA PRO A 167 15.49 -26.58 2.74
C PRO A 167 16.41 -26.90 1.57
N TYR A 168 17.40 -26.10 1.34
CA TYR A 168 18.47 -26.25 0.36
C TYR A 168 18.84 -27.69 0.05
#